data_9b1c1e6f72fdbba409826a493c91b0d1
#
_entry.id   9b1c1e6f72fdbba409826a493c91b0d1
#
_cell.length_a   1.000
_cell.length_b   1.000
_cell.length_c   1.000
_cell.angle_alpha   90.00
_cell.angle_beta   90.00
_cell.angle_gamma   90.00
#
_symmetry.space_group_name_H-M   'P 1'
#
loop_
_entity.id
_entity.type
_entity.pdbx_description
1 polymer ?
#
loop_
_entity_poly.entity_id
_entity_poly.type
_entity_poly.pdbx_seq_one_letter_code
_entity_poly.pdbx_strand_id
1 'polypeptide(L)'
;MDDKEILGHIDELIATERDLRAKVATGGVSTDDERTQLAAIEESLDQCWDLLRQRRARREFGENPEEAQLRPVTEVEDYQQ
;
A
#
# COMPACT_ATOMS: atom_id res chain seq x y z
N MET A 1 -1.67 7.18 -13.05
CA MET A 1 -1.53 7.61 -11.64
C MET A 1 -0.12 8.14 -11.44
N ASP A 2 0.04 9.38 -10.99
CA ASP A 2 1.35 9.97 -10.77
C ASP A 2 1.87 9.70 -9.34
N ASP A 3 3.12 10.07 -9.07
CA ASP A 3 3.74 9.83 -7.76
C ASP A 3 2.97 10.51 -6.63
N LYS A 4 2.48 11.73 -6.86
CA LYS A 4 1.74 12.48 -5.86
C LYS A 4 0.43 11.79 -5.49
N GLU A 5 -0.28 11.26 -6.46
CA GLU A 5 -1.51 10.51 -6.23
C GLU A 5 -1.25 9.22 -5.45
N ILE A 6 -0.18 8.51 -5.79
CA ILE A 6 0.22 7.28 -5.09
C ILE A 6 0.58 7.59 -3.64
N LEU A 7 1.38 8.64 -3.41
CA LEU A 7 1.76 9.07 -2.06
C LEU A 7 0.55 9.51 -1.24
N GLY A 8 -0.41 10.20 -1.87
CA GLY A 8 -1.67 10.56 -1.21
C GLY A 8 -2.47 9.34 -0.78
N HIS A 9 -2.50 8.31 -1.62
CA HIS A 9 -3.19 7.06 -1.30
C HIS A 9 -2.50 6.33 -0.14
N ILE A 10 -1.17 6.33 -0.11
CA ILE A 10 -0.39 5.78 1.00
C ILE A 10 -0.73 6.51 2.31
N ASP A 11 -0.81 7.83 2.28
CA ASP A 11 -1.16 8.62 3.45
C ASP A 11 -2.56 8.28 3.98
N GLU A 12 -3.52 8.06 3.07
CA GLU A 12 -4.89 7.65 3.44
C GLU A 12 -4.89 6.26 4.09
N LEU A 13 -4.11 5.33 3.56
CA LEU A 13 -3.99 3.98 4.13
C LEU A 13 -3.36 4.01 5.52
N ILE A 14 -2.35 4.84 5.73
CA ILE A 14 -1.71 5.01 7.04
C ILE A 14 -2.69 5.62 8.04
N ALA A 15 -3.48 6.60 7.62
CA ALA A 15 -4.50 7.20 8.46
C ALA A 15 -5.57 6.17 8.86
N THR A 16 -5.99 5.34 7.91
CA THR A 16 -6.96 4.25 8.16
C THR A 16 -6.41 3.24 9.16
N GLU A 17 -5.14 2.87 9.04
CA GLU A 17 -4.48 1.98 9.99
C GLU A 17 -4.49 2.57 11.41
N ARG A 18 -4.17 3.84 11.53
CA ARG A 18 -4.15 4.54 12.81
C ARG A 18 -5.53 4.59 13.45
N ASP A 19 -6.56 4.88 12.65
CA ASP A 19 -7.96 4.91 13.11
C ASP A 19 -8.42 3.53 13.57
N LEU A 20 -8.02 2.49 12.85
CA LEU A 20 -8.36 1.11 13.21
C LEU A 20 -7.75 0.71 14.56
N ARG A 21 -6.49 1.05 14.80
CA ARG A 21 -5.82 0.78 16.07
C ARG A 21 -6.50 1.50 17.23
N ALA A 22 -6.94 2.75 16.99
CA ALA A 22 -7.69 3.52 17.98
C ALA A 22 -9.02 2.86 18.33
N LYS A 23 -9.74 2.34 17.33
CA LYS A 23 -11.03 1.65 17.53
C LYS A 23 -10.86 0.36 18.33
N VAL A 24 -9.80 -0.39 18.09
CA VAL A 24 -9.50 -1.59 18.88
C VAL A 24 -9.25 -1.22 20.34
N ALA A 25 -8.48 -0.17 20.59
CA ALA A 25 -8.17 0.30 21.94
C ALA A 25 -9.42 0.70 22.72
N THR A 26 -10.49 1.16 22.04
CA THR A 26 -11.77 1.53 22.68
C THR A 26 -12.80 0.41 22.66
N GLY A 27 -12.45 -0.78 22.16
CA GLY A 27 -13.35 -1.92 22.10
C GLY A 27 -14.36 -1.88 20.97
N GLY A 28 -14.19 -0.97 20.01
CA GLY A 28 -15.10 -0.84 18.85
C GLY A 28 -14.92 -1.87 17.76
N VAL A 29 -13.80 -2.57 17.75
CA VAL A 29 -13.46 -3.61 16.75
C VAL A 29 -12.79 -4.77 17.48
N SER A 30 -13.13 -6.00 17.08
CA SER A 30 -12.51 -7.19 17.67
C SER A 30 -11.06 -7.37 17.19
N THR A 31 -10.27 -8.13 17.94
CA THR A 31 -8.87 -8.43 17.60
C THR A 31 -8.76 -9.17 16.26
N ASP A 32 -9.67 -10.10 15.98
CA ASP A 32 -9.68 -10.84 14.73
C ASP A 32 -10.03 -9.94 13.54
N ASP A 33 -10.99 -9.03 13.70
CA ASP A 33 -11.35 -8.05 12.67
C ASP A 33 -10.20 -7.07 12.43
N GLU A 34 -9.52 -6.61 13.51
CA GLU A 34 -8.33 -5.77 13.39
C GLU A 34 -7.28 -6.46 12.53
N ARG A 35 -6.99 -7.71 12.83
CA ARG A 35 -5.95 -8.48 12.14
C ARG A 35 -6.25 -8.61 10.65
N THR A 36 -7.50 -8.90 10.30
CA THR A 36 -7.95 -9.00 8.91
C THR A 36 -7.83 -7.68 8.18
N GLN A 37 -8.28 -6.59 8.81
CA GLN A 37 -8.23 -5.27 8.19
C GLN A 37 -6.81 -4.73 8.07
N LEU A 38 -5.96 -4.95 9.08
CA LEU A 38 -4.54 -4.57 9.01
C LEU A 38 -3.82 -5.30 7.89
N ALA A 39 -4.08 -6.60 7.72
CA ALA A 39 -3.47 -7.37 6.63
C ALA A 39 -3.84 -6.77 5.27
N ALA A 40 -5.11 -6.42 5.07
CA ALA A 40 -5.57 -5.79 3.82
C ALA A 40 -4.90 -4.43 3.58
N ILE A 41 -4.75 -3.62 4.63
CA ILE A 41 -4.09 -2.31 4.54
C ILE A 41 -2.61 -2.50 4.18
N GLU A 42 -1.92 -3.44 4.83
CA GLU A 42 -0.51 -3.72 4.58
C GLU A 42 -0.29 -4.20 3.15
N GLU A 43 -1.15 -5.07 2.63
CA GLU A 43 -1.10 -5.52 1.24
C GLU A 43 -1.25 -4.35 0.27
N SER A 44 -2.19 -3.45 0.53
CA SER A 44 -2.40 -2.26 -0.29
C SER A 44 -1.20 -1.31 -0.24
N LEU A 45 -0.60 -1.13 0.94
CA LEU A 45 0.62 -0.33 1.09
C LEU A 45 1.76 -0.93 0.28
N ASP A 46 1.96 -2.24 0.35
CA ASP A 46 3.01 -2.93 -0.41
C ASP A 46 2.83 -2.73 -1.91
N GLN A 47 1.60 -2.81 -2.41
CA GLN A 47 1.29 -2.54 -3.82
C GLN A 47 1.60 -1.11 -4.22
N CYS A 48 1.29 -0.14 -3.36
CA CYS A 48 1.58 1.28 -3.61
C CYS A 48 3.09 1.54 -3.66
N TRP A 49 3.84 1.01 -2.70
CA TRP A 49 5.31 1.14 -2.69
C TRP A 49 5.95 0.47 -3.89
N ASP A 50 5.44 -0.72 -4.28
CA ASP A 50 5.91 -1.40 -5.48
C ASP A 50 5.68 -0.55 -6.73
N LEU A 51 4.51 0.06 -6.86
CA LEU A 51 4.19 0.92 -7.99
C LEU A 51 5.14 2.12 -8.06
N LEU A 52 5.44 2.75 -6.93
CA LEU A 52 6.42 3.84 -6.88
C LEU A 52 7.81 3.37 -7.34
N ARG A 53 8.24 2.19 -6.91
CA ARG A 53 9.52 1.62 -7.34
C ARG A 53 9.56 1.37 -8.85
N GLN A 54 8.46 0.83 -9.41
CA GLN A 54 8.34 0.63 -10.85
C GLN A 54 8.47 1.95 -11.62
N ARG A 55 7.75 2.98 -11.16
CA ARG A 55 7.78 4.30 -11.79
C ARG A 55 9.17 4.90 -11.76
N ARG A 56 9.86 4.78 -10.62
CA ARG A 56 11.22 5.26 -10.47
C ARG A 56 12.18 4.52 -11.41
N ALA A 57 12.09 3.20 -11.50
CA ALA A 57 12.91 2.40 -12.39
C ALA A 57 12.71 2.81 -13.84
N ARG A 58 11.47 3.04 -14.27
CA ARG A 58 11.16 3.47 -15.64
C ARG A 58 11.80 4.82 -15.94
N ARG A 59 11.72 5.78 -15.02
CA ARG A 59 12.36 7.10 -15.20
C ARG A 59 13.88 6.96 -15.34
N GLU A 60 14.49 6.10 -14.53
CA GLU A 60 15.95 5.89 -14.56
C GLU A 60 16.42 5.28 -15.88
N PHE A 61 15.58 4.46 -16.52
CA PHE A 61 15.91 3.83 -17.80
C PHE A 61 15.30 4.57 -19.01
N GLY A 62 14.79 5.78 -18.82
CA GLY A 62 14.21 6.59 -19.91
C GLY A 62 12.88 6.08 -20.43
N GLU A 63 12.21 5.20 -19.69
CA GLU A 63 10.89 4.69 -20.02
C GLU A 63 9.80 5.57 -19.43
N ASN A 64 8.55 5.41 -19.92
CA ASN A 64 7.42 6.18 -19.42
C ASN A 64 6.93 5.65 -18.08
N PRO A 65 7.00 6.44 -16.97
CA PRO A 65 6.50 6.00 -15.67
C PRO A 65 5.01 5.66 -15.67
N GLU A 66 4.22 6.29 -16.55
CA GLU A 66 2.78 6.05 -16.63
C GLU A 66 2.44 4.62 -17.10
N GLU A 67 3.39 3.90 -17.68
CA GLU A 67 3.21 2.51 -18.09
C GLU A 67 3.38 1.53 -16.91
N ALA A 68 3.84 1.99 -15.74
CA ALA A 68 3.91 1.14 -14.55
C ALA A 68 2.49 0.76 -14.10
N GLN A 69 2.33 -0.50 -13.69
CA GLN A 69 1.03 -1.05 -13.32
C GLN A 69 1.06 -1.65 -11.92
N LEU A 70 -0.08 -1.58 -11.24
CA LEU A 70 -0.25 -2.22 -9.95
C LEU A 70 -0.13 -3.75 -10.13
N ARG A 71 0.79 -4.37 -9.40
CA ARG A 71 0.99 -5.82 -9.49
C ARG A 71 0.20 -6.55 -8.40
N PRO A 72 -0.17 -7.83 -8.64
CA PRO A 72 -0.85 -8.62 -7.62
C PRO A 72 -0.03 -8.72 -6.34
N VAL A 73 -0.71 -8.79 -5.20
CA VAL A 73 -0.09 -8.88 -3.88
C VAL A 73 0.92 -10.03 -3.80
N THR A 74 0.59 -11.20 -4.32
CA THR A 74 1.48 -12.37 -4.30
C THR A 74 2.81 -12.11 -5.01
N GLU A 75 2.78 -11.38 -6.11
CA GLU A 75 3.99 -11.03 -6.87
C GLU A 75 4.85 -10.04 -6.09
N VAL A 76 4.23 -9.04 -5.44
CA VAL A 76 4.93 -8.05 -4.63
C VAL A 76 5.58 -8.70 -3.40
N GLU A 77 4.86 -9.59 -2.72
CA GLU A 77 5.37 -10.29 -1.54
C GLU A 77 6.54 -11.21 -1.89
N ASP A 78 6.45 -11.94 -3.00
CA ASP A 78 7.54 -12.80 -3.48
C ASP A 78 8.81 -12.00 -3.75
N TYR A 79 8.66 -10.80 -4.27
CA TYR A 79 9.80 -9.92 -4.55
C TYR A 79 10.50 -9.47 -3.26
N GLN A 80 9.77 -9.32 -2.17
CA GLN A 80 10.31 -8.87 -0.89
C GLN A 80 11.01 -9.98 -0.11
N GLN A 81 10.77 -11.21 -0.48
CA GLN A 81 11.42 -12.37 0.10
C GLN A 81 12.75 -12.69 -0.57
#